data_ef6d021c20d38dcff697f04808165523
#
_entry.id   ef6d021c20d38dcff697f04808165523
#
_cell.length_a   1.000
_cell.length_b   1.000
_cell.length_c   1.000
_cell.angle_alpha   90.00
_cell.angle_beta   90.00
_cell.angle_gamma   90.00
#
_symmetry.space_group_name_H-M   'P 1'
#
loop_
_entity.id
_entity.type
_entity.pdbx_description
1 polymer ?
#
loop_
_entity_poly.entity_id
_entity_poly.type
_entity_poly.pdbx_seq_one_letter_code
_entity_poly.pdbx_strand_id
1 'polypeptide(L)'
;MSAQLRPYKAFFPQIGLRVMIDASSVVIGDVRIADDVSVWPLVAIRGDVNYVSIGQRSNIQDGSVLHVTHKSSYKPEGNPLIIGEDVTVGHKVMLHGCTIGNRVLVGMGSILLDGVVVGDD
;
A
#
# COMPACT_ATOMS: atom_id res chain seq x y z
N MET A 1 -8.35 0.77 17.32
CA MET A 1 -8.11 1.24 15.95
C MET A 1 -7.08 2.34 15.87
N SER A 2 -7.24 3.37 16.71
CA SER A 2 -6.38 4.55 16.61
C SER A 2 -4.89 4.24 16.67
N ALA A 3 -4.47 3.22 17.44
CA ALA A 3 -3.05 2.87 17.50
C ALA A 3 -2.53 2.28 16.20
N GLN A 4 -3.42 1.73 15.37
CA GLN A 4 -3.06 1.17 14.07
C GLN A 4 -2.93 2.24 13.01
N LEU A 5 -3.85 3.21 13.03
CA LEU A 5 -3.87 4.30 12.08
C LEU A 5 -3.14 5.47 12.71
N ARG A 6 -2.01 5.84 12.15
CA ARG A 6 -1.13 6.85 12.72
C ARG A 6 -0.89 7.99 11.75
N PRO A 7 -0.88 9.23 12.23
CA PRO A 7 -0.51 10.35 11.38
C PRO A 7 0.99 10.36 11.14
N TYR A 8 1.39 10.93 10.02
CA TYR A 8 2.75 11.37 9.80
C TYR A 8 2.68 12.81 9.32
N LYS A 9 3.22 13.72 10.14
CA LYS A 9 3.10 15.18 9.91
C LYS A 9 1.64 15.55 9.73
N ALA A 10 1.26 16.17 8.61
CA ALA A 10 -0.10 16.63 8.36
C ALA A 10 -1.01 15.55 7.78
N PHE A 11 -0.49 14.35 7.51
CA PHE A 11 -1.25 13.32 6.81
C PHE A 11 -1.73 12.23 7.76
N PHE A 12 -2.99 11.87 7.61
CA PHE A 12 -3.59 10.75 8.33
C PHE A 12 -4.23 9.80 7.31
N PRO A 13 -4.19 8.48 7.54
CA PRO A 13 -4.76 7.53 6.59
C PRO A 13 -6.22 7.81 6.28
N GLN A 14 -6.58 7.73 5.01
CA GLN A 14 -7.95 7.89 4.52
C GLN A 14 -8.49 6.50 4.20
N ILE A 15 -9.52 6.10 4.94
CA ILE A 15 -10.04 4.74 4.88
C ILE A 15 -11.46 4.77 4.31
N GLY A 16 -11.69 4.00 3.26
CA GLY A 16 -13.00 3.88 2.63
C GLY A 16 -13.99 3.06 3.44
N LEU A 17 -15.07 2.64 2.79
CA LEU A 17 -16.15 1.88 3.43
C LEU A 17 -15.81 0.38 3.43
N ARG A 18 -16.26 -0.33 4.45
CA ARG A 18 -16.13 -1.79 4.55
C ARG A 18 -14.69 -2.28 4.43
N VAL A 19 -13.77 -1.52 5.01
CA VAL A 19 -12.35 -1.87 5.03
C VAL A 19 -12.04 -2.65 6.30
N MET A 20 -11.34 -3.76 6.16
CA MET A 20 -10.86 -4.54 7.29
C MET A 20 -9.35 -4.35 7.42
N ILE A 21 -8.90 -3.96 8.60
CA ILE A 21 -7.47 -3.87 8.90
C ILE A 21 -7.23 -4.65 10.19
N ASP A 22 -6.45 -5.72 10.10
CA ASP A 22 -6.18 -6.54 11.25
C ASP A 22 -5.49 -5.72 12.36
N ALA A 23 -5.84 -6.04 13.61
CA ALA A 23 -5.34 -5.29 14.76
C ALA A 23 -3.82 -5.29 14.87
N SER A 24 -3.15 -6.28 14.32
CA SER A 24 -1.67 -6.37 14.34
C SER A 24 -0.99 -5.51 13.27
N SER A 25 -1.75 -4.94 12.34
CA SER A 25 -1.19 -4.17 11.23
C SER A 25 -1.15 -2.70 11.57
N VAL A 26 -0.22 -1.95 10.93
CA VAL A 26 -0.11 -0.50 11.10
C VAL A 26 -0.19 0.19 9.76
N VAL A 27 -0.89 1.34 9.74
CA VAL A 27 -1.05 2.19 8.56
C VAL A 27 -0.67 3.60 8.97
N ILE A 28 0.33 4.16 8.34
CA ILE A 28 0.95 5.41 8.77
C ILE A 28 0.99 6.43 7.63
N GLY A 29 0.46 7.62 7.89
CA GLY A 29 0.65 8.77 7.02
C GLY A 29 -0.31 8.85 5.85
N ASP A 30 0.21 9.29 4.70
CA ASP A 30 -0.60 9.52 3.50
C ASP A 30 -0.88 8.19 2.79
N VAL A 31 -1.83 7.47 3.32
CA VAL A 31 -2.29 6.19 2.78
C VAL A 31 -3.77 6.32 2.45
N ARG A 32 -4.12 5.99 1.23
CA ARG A 32 -5.49 6.11 0.71
C ARG A 32 -6.00 4.73 0.37
N ILE A 33 -6.90 4.23 1.20
CA ILE A 33 -7.45 2.88 1.08
C ILE A 33 -8.89 2.99 0.63
N ALA A 34 -9.19 2.45 -0.55
CA ALA A 34 -10.53 2.49 -1.13
C ALA A 34 -11.46 1.47 -0.46
N ASP A 35 -12.70 1.41 -0.94
CA ASP A 35 -13.73 0.54 -0.37
C ASP A 35 -13.41 -0.93 -0.52
N ASP A 36 -13.84 -1.73 0.44
CA ASP A 36 -13.79 -3.19 0.38
C ASP A 36 -12.38 -3.76 0.31
N VAL A 37 -11.40 -3.03 0.82
CA VAL A 37 -10.02 -3.51 0.93
C VAL A 37 -9.86 -4.26 2.24
N SER A 38 -9.06 -5.32 2.21
CA SER A 38 -8.71 -6.05 3.43
C SER A 38 -7.20 -6.08 3.61
N VAL A 39 -6.77 -5.77 4.83
CA VAL A 39 -5.37 -5.76 5.24
C VAL A 39 -5.21 -6.78 6.36
N TRP A 40 -4.41 -7.79 6.13
CA TRP A 40 -4.30 -8.97 6.97
C TRP A 40 -3.19 -8.81 8.01
N PRO A 41 -2.97 -9.80 8.89
CA PRO A 41 -2.07 -9.61 10.02
C PRO A 41 -0.64 -9.23 9.66
N LEU A 42 -0.02 -8.43 10.50
CA LEU A 42 1.40 -8.10 10.46
C LEU A 42 1.82 -7.34 9.19
N VAL A 43 0.91 -6.55 8.65
CA VAL A 43 1.19 -5.70 7.48
C VAL A 43 1.61 -4.32 7.96
N ALA A 44 2.62 -3.74 7.30
CA ALA A 44 3.04 -2.36 7.54
C ALA A 44 2.87 -1.55 6.26
N ILE A 45 2.06 -0.51 6.32
CA ILE A 45 1.83 0.40 5.20
C ILE A 45 2.26 1.80 5.65
N ARG A 46 3.25 2.36 4.98
CA ARG A 46 3.80 3.64 5.42
C ARG A 46 3.92 4.61 4.25
N GLY A 47 3.07 5.66 4.28
CA GLY A 47 3.10 6.75 3.32
C GLY A 47 3.64 8.00 3.99
N ASP A 48 4.93 8.03 4.25
CA ASP A 48 5.57 9.13 4.98
C ASP A 48 6.16 10.19 4.06
N VAL A 49 6.97 9.79 3.10
CA VAL A 49 7.65 10.73 2.20
C VAL A 49 7.03 10.78 0.81
N ASN A 50 5.96 10.03 0.61
CA ASN A 50 5.11 10.03 -0.57
C ASN A 50 3.83 9.28 -0.18
N TYR A 51 2.90 9.08 -1.11
CA TYR A 51 1.64 8.45 -0.78
C TYR A 51 1.55 6.99 -1.24
N VAL A 52 0.66 6.25 -0.57
CA VAL A 52 0.26 4.90 -0.94
C VAL A 52 -1.22 4.94 -1.31
N SER A 53 -1.59 4.37 -2.45
CA SER A 53 -2.99 4.28 -2.88
C SER A 53 -3.33 2.83 -3.16
N ILE A 54 -4.42 2.34 -2.54
CA ILE A 54 -4.88 0.96 -2.72
C ILE A 54 -6.30 0.99 -3.26
N GLY A 55 -6.49 0.43 -4.43
CA GLY A 55 -7.78 0.42 -5.13
C GLY A 55 -8.78 -0.53 -4.50
N GLN A 56 -10.06 -0.37 -4.91
CA GLN A 56 -11.18 -1.11 -4.35
C GLN A 56 -10.99 -2.62 -4.47
N ARG A 57 -11.47 -3.36 -3.49
CA ARG A 57 -11.54 -4.82 -3.47
C ARG A 57 -10.18 -5.51 -3.56
N SER A 58 -9.11 -4.78 -3.29
CA SER A 58 -7.77 -5.36 -3.20
C SER A 58 -7.53 -5.91 -1.81
N ASN A 59 -6.58 -6.84 -1.70
CA ASN A 59 -6.22 -7.37 -0.39
C ASN A 59 -4.71 -7.44 -0.24
N ILE A 60 -4.25 -7.16 0.97
CA ILE A 60 -2.84 -7.16 1.33
C ILE A 60 -2.65 -8.25 2.37
N GLN A 61 -1.97 -9.31 2.00
CA GLN A 61 -1.86 -10.49 2.83
C GLN A 61 -0.75 -10.38 3.88
N ASP A 62 -0.74 -11.33 4.78
CA ASP A 62 0.06 -11.34 6.00
C ASP A 62 1.54 -11.02 5.78
N GLY A 63 2.07 -10.14 6.62
CA GLY A 63 3.51 -9.87 6.68
C GLY A 63 4.06 -9.00 5.56
N SER A 64 3.22 -8.47 4.69
CA SER A 64 3.67 -7.63 3.59
C SER A 64 4.05 -6.24 4.07
N VAL A 65 4.98 -5.60 3.35
CA VAL A 65 5.44 -4.24 3.66
C VAL A 65 5.27 -3.37 2.43
N LEU A 66 4.61 -2.23 2.61
CA LEU A 66 4.29 -1.28 1.54
C LEU A 66 4.91 0.06 1.89
N HIS A 67 5.81 0.54 1.03
CA HIS A 67 6.49 1.81 1.25
C HIS A 67 6.71 2.57 -0.06
N VAL A 68 7.30 3.74 0.05
CA VAL A 68 7.39 4.71 -1.05
C VAL A 68 8.78 5.35 -1.08
N THR A 69 9.09 6.07 -2.16
CA THR A 69 10.33 6.82 -2.27
C THR A 69 10.04 8.31 -2.33
N HIS A 70 10.84 9.08 -1.61
CA HIS A 70 10.69 10.52 -1.49
C HIS A 70 10.91 11.25 -2.80
N LYS A 71 10.35 12.45 -2.88
CA LYS A 71 10.59 13.38 -4.00
C LYS A 71 12.00 13.91 -3.90
N SER A 72 12.64 14.13 -5.05
CA SER A 72 14.01 14.62 -5.10
C SER A 72 14.21 15.44 -6.37
N SER A 73 15.34 16.13 -6.46
CA SER A 73 15.70 16.84 -7.69
C SER A 73 15.91 15.87 -8.84
N TYR A 74 16.37 14.68 -8.52
CA TYR A 74 16.60 13.60 -9.47
C TYR A 74 15.29 13.03 -10.01
N LYS A 75 14.29 12.89 -9.17
CA LYS A 75 12.94 12.45 -9.55
C LYS A 75 11.93 13.31 -8.77
N PRO A 76 11.44 14.40 -9.38
CA PRO A 76 10.60 15.37 -8.65
C PRO A 76 9.35 14.81 -8.00
N GLU A 77 8.72 13.79 -8.59
CA GLU A 77 7.53 13.17 -8.02
C GLU A 77 7.86 12.03 -7.05
N GLY A 78 9.11 11.62 -6.98
CA GLY A 78 9.47 10.42 -6.26
C GLY A 78 8.80 9.18 -6.85
N ASN A 79 8.63 8.15 -6.03
CA ASN A 79 7.89 6.96 -6.43
C ASN A 79 6.82 6.65 -5.37
N PRO A 80 5.59 7.11 -5.58
CA PRO A 80 4.48 6.65 -4.74
C PRO A 80 4.23 5.18 -5.02
N LEU A 81 3.48 4.54 -4.15
CA LEU A 81 3.04 3.17 -4.36
C LEU A 81 1.57 3.19 -4.76
N ILE A 82 1.27 2.68 -5.95
CA ILE A 82 -0.10 2.68 -6.48
C ILE A 82 -0.50 1.24 -6.77
N ILE A 83 -1.54 0.80 -6.10
CA ILE A 83 -2.11 -0.55 -6.29
C ILE A 83 -3.52 -0.37 -6.85
N GLY A 84 -3.79 -1.05 -7.94
CA GLY A 84 -5.09 -0.98 -8.62
C GLY A 84 -6.21 -1.68 -7.88
N GLU A 85 -7.30 -1.92 -8.60
CA GLU A 85 -8.49 -2.60 -8.08
C GLU A 85 -8.37 -4.10 -8.27
N ASP A 86 -9.02 -4.86 -7.38
CA ASP A 86 -9.08 -6.32 -7.47
C ASP A 86 -7.69 -6.97 -7.50
N VAL A 87 -6.75 -6.39 -6.77
CA VAL A 87 -5.38 -6.90 -6.67
C VAL A 87 -5.24 -7.77 -5.43
N THR A 88 -4.58 -8.90 -5.58
CA THR A 88 -4.17 -9.72 -4.44
C THR A 88 -2.67 -9.60 -4.26
N VAL A 89 -2.27 -9.04 -3.14
CA VAL A 89 -0.86 -9.00 -2.73
C VAL A 89 -0.64 -10.17 -1.78
N GLY A 90 0.14 -11.14 -2.20
CA GLY A 90 0.38 -12.36 -1.44
C GLY A 90 1.13 -12.12 -0.13
N HIS A 91 1.37 -13.20 0.61
CA HIS A 91 2.04 -13.10 1.91
C HIS A 91 3.51 -12.68 1.76
N LYS A 92 3.99 -11.88 2.70
CA LYS A 92 5.40 -11.45 2.78
C LYS A 92 5.90 -10.86 1.48
N VAL A 93 5.10 -10.02 0.86
CA VAL A 93 5.49 -9.27 -0.34
C VAL A 93 6.07 -7.93 0.08
N MET A 94 7.11 -7.49 -0.62
CA MET A 94 7.67 -6.16 -0.46
C MET A 94 7.33 -5.34 -1.68
N LEU A 95 6.55 -4.28 -1.49
CA LEU A 95 6.24 -3.32 -2.54
C LEU A 95 6.82 -1.97 -2.14
N HIS A 96 7.69 -1.43 -2.99
CA HIS A 96 8.38 -0.18 -2.70
C HIS A 96 8.38 0.72 -3.92
N GLY A 97 7.53 1.77 -3.89
CA GLY A 97 7.51 2.78 -4.94
C GLY A 97 7.21 2.25 -6.34
N CYS A 98 6.31 1.30 -6.46
CA CYS A 98 5.95 0.69 -7.74
C CYS A 98 4.47 0.95 -8.06
N THR A 99 4.07 0.61 -9.29
CA THR A 99 2.69 0.74 -9.74
C THR A 99 2.18 -0.62 -10.19
N ILE A 100 1.06 -1.04 -9.63
CA ILE A 100 0.42 -2.31 -9.97
C ILE A 100 -0.95 -2.02 -10.54
N GLY A 101 -1.21 -2.55 -11.73
CA GLY A 101 -2.49 -2.39 -12.41
C GLY A 101 -3.60 -3.18 -11.74
N ASN A 102 -4.72 -3.29 -12.44
CA ASN A 102 -5.91 -3.95 -11.90
C ASN A 102 -5.87 -5.46 -12.13
N ARG A 103 -6.51 -6.23 -11.26
CA ARG A 103 -6.70 -7.67 -11.42
C ARG A 103 -5.36 -8.42 -11.51
N VAL A 104 -4.42 -8.04 -10.65
CA VAL A 104 -3.07 -8.65 -10.62
C VAL A 104 -2.95 -9.49 -9.36
N LEU A 105 -2.31 -10.64 -9.49
CA LEU A 105 -1.87 -11.44 -8.36
C LEU A 105 -0.36 -11.26 -8.21
N VAL A 106 0.05 -10.67 -7.10
CA VAL A 106 1.46 -10.58 -6.74
C VAL A 106 1.78 -11.78 -5.86
N GLY A 107 2.57 -12.70 -6.38
CA GLY A 107 2.88 -13.96 -5.68
C GLY A 107 3.61 -13.73 -4.37
N MET A 108 3.38 -14.62 -3.41
CA MET A 108 3.98 -14.50 -2.09
C MET A 108 5.50 -14.41 -2.17
N GLY A 109 6.08 -13.58 -1.32
CA GLY A 109 7.53 -13.38 -1.26
C GLY A 109 8.12 -12.53 -2.38
N SER A 110 7.28 -11.98 -3.27
CA SER A 110 7.77 -11.11 -4.34
C SER A 110 8.34 -9.81 -3.80
N ILE A 111 9.32 -9.26 -4.51
CA ILE A 111 9.93 -7.97 -4.18
C ILE A 111 9.87 -7.11 -5.44
N LEU A 112 9.10 -6.02 -5.36
CA LEU A 112 8.99 -5.05 -6.45
C LEU A 112 9.50 -3.71 -5.97
N LEU A 113 10.46 -3.15 -6.70
CA LEU A 113 11.15 -1.94 -6.27
C LEU A 113 10.73 -0.72 -7.10
N ASP A 114 11.37 0.41 -6.80
CA ASP A 114 11.03 1.71 -7.35
C ASP A 114 10.91 1.70 -8.87
N GLY A 115 9.83 2.29 -9.34
CA GLY A 115 9.62 2.48 -10.78
C GLY A 115 9.14 1.25 -11.55
N VAL A 116 9.01 0.10 -10.90
CA VAL A 116 8.44 -1.08 -11.56
C VAL A 116 6.97 -0.80 -11.87
N VAL A 117 6.54 -1.17 -13.06
CA VAL A 117 5.15 -1.05 -13.48
C VAL A 117 4.65 -2.42 -13.92
N VAL A 118 3.59 -2.88 -13.27
CA VAL A 118 2.91 -4.13 -13.62
C VAL A 118 1.58 -3.74 -14.27
N GLY A 119 1.35 -4.21 -15.48
CA GLY A 119 0.11 -3.95 -16.21
C GLY A 119 -1.06 -4.71 -15.61
N ASP A 120 -2.26 -4.42 -16.13
CA ASP A 120 -3.48 -5.10 -15.73
C ASP A 120 -3.43 -6.59 -16.08
N ASP A 121 -4.15 -7.39 -15.31
CA ASP A 121 -4.30 -8.82 -15.50
C ASP A 121 -2.94 -9.56 -15.38
#